data_09fc94e7fb4ef59dde6e0e39cacb76fa
#
_entry.id   09fc94e7fb4ef59dde6e0e39cacb76fa
#
_cell.length_a   1.000
_cell.length_b   1.000
_cell.length_c   1.000
_cell.angle_alpha   90.00
_cell.angle_beta   90.00
_cell.angle_gamma   90.00
#
_symmetry.space_group_name_H-M   'P 1'
#
loop_
_entity.id
_entity.type
_entity.pdbx_description
1 polymer ?
#
loop_
_entity_poly.entity_id
_entity_poly.type
_entity_poly.pdbx_seq_one_letter_code
_entity_poly.pdbx_strand_id
1 'polypeptide(L)'
;IRRRRGGASDRKEVVAPMPGKETPAVLFLIGAVSVAGLPPLSGFLAKAALLAGMPAQYTGAVWTAVLVSSLLVIMGLARGGIRLFWRVPLPDPDAPPPRKAPLRRVELFAACILLAYGIGMTLAAAPLMRYTDATAAQLLHPSEYVQQLRATTPEIRQP
;
A
#
# COMPACT_ATOMS: atom_id res chain seq x y z
N ILE A 1 6.96 -15.98 -3.11
CA ILE A 1 7.53 -16.52 -1.85
C ILE A 1 7.11 -17.98 -1.67
N ARG A 2 5.83 -18.31 -1.58
CA ARG A 2 5.31 -19.68 -1.35
C ARG A 2 5.91 -20.75 -2.29
N ARG A 3 5.99 -20.43 -3.59
CA ARG A 3 6.54 -21.36 -4.60
C ARG A 3 8.03 -21.66 -4.39
N ARG A 4 8.81 -20.67 -3.94
CA ARG A 4 10.25 -20.83 -3.65
C ARG A 4 10.51 -21.60 -2.36
N ARG A 5 9.51 -21.69 -1.49
CA ARG A 5 9.52 -22.47 -0.25
C ARG A 5 8.98 -23.89 -0.45
N GLY A 6 8.90 -24.37 -1.70
CA GLY A 6 8.45 -25.74 -2.00
C GLY A 6 6.95 -25.98 -1.74
N GLY A 7 6.12 -24.93 -1.72
CA GLY A 7 4.69 -25.02 -1.45
C GLY A 7 4.32 -25.02 0.04
N ALA A 8 5.29 -24.93 0.94
CA ALA A 8 5.06 -24.86 2.39
C ALA A 8 4.17 -23.69 2.79
N SER A 9 3.33 -23.89 3.79
CA SER A 9 2.43 -22.89 4.31
C SER A 9 3.23 -21.75 4.95
N ASP A 10 2.94 -20.50 4.58
CA ASP A 10 3.62 -19.32 5.12
C ASP A 10 3.37 -19.12 6.64
N ARG A 11 2.40 -19.84 7.19
CA ARG A 11 1.97 -19.66 8.58
C ARG A 11 2.53 -20.67 9.57
N LYS A 12 2.78 -21.91 9.18
CA LYS A 12 3.02 -23.01 10.13
C LYS A 12 4.36 -23.72 9.96
N GLU A 13 4.94 -23.72 8.79
CA GLU A 13 6.12 -24.55 8.53
C GLU A 13 7.40 -23.73 8.52
N VAL A 14 8.35 -24.17 9.35
CA VAL A 14 9.71 -23.64 9.34
C VAL A 14 10.44 -24.42 8.25
N VAL A 15 10.81 -23.78 7.18
CA VAL A 15 11.42 -24.40 6.00
C VAL A 15 12.84 -23.86 5.81
N ALA A 16 13.70 -24.69 5.20
CA ALA A 16 15.07 -24.34 4.87
C ALA A 16 15.22 -22.96 4.20
N PRO A 17 16.36 -22.27 4.40
CA PRO A 17 16.56 -20.93 3.90
C PRO A 17 16.37 -20.88 2.38
N MET A 18 15.62 -19.88 1.93
CA MET A 18 15.34 -19.67 0.52
C MET A 18 16.64 -19.23 -0.19
N PRO A 19 17.16 -20.00 -1.17
CA PRO A 19 18.32 -19.55 -1.92
C PRO A 19 17.98 -18.27 -2.71
N GLY A 20 18.85 -17.24 -2.63
CA GLY A 20 18.62 -15.94 -3.25
C GLY A 20 17.44 -15.17 -2.62
N LYS A 21 17.34 -15.19 -1.31
CA LYS A 21 16.29 -14.51 -0.54
C LYS A 21 16.38 -12.97 -0.59
N GLU A 22 17.49 -12.43 -1.00
CA GLU A 22 17.78 -10.99 -0.96
C GLU A 22 16.77 -10.17 -1.77
N THR A 23 16.57 -10.51 -3.05
CA THR A 23 15.63 -9.78 -3.91
C THR A 23 14.20 -9.79 -3.38
N PRO A 24 13.57 -10.95 -3.06
CA PRO A 24 12.22 -10.95 -2.51
C PRO A 24 12.14 -10.33 -1.12
N ALA A 25 13.21 -10.36 -0.32
CA ALA A 25 13.25 -9.72 1.00
C ALA A 25 13.25 -8.18 0.86
N VAL A 26 14.05 -7.63 -0.05
CA VAL A 26 14.07 -6.19 -0.33
C VAL A 26 12.71 -5.71 -0.87
N LEU A 27 12.13 -6.42 -1.83
CA LEU A 27 10.79 -6.08 -2.35
C LEU A 27 9.71 -6.16 -1.26
N PHE A 28 9.79 -7.17 -0.40
CA PHE A 28 8.89 -7.28 0.75
C PHE A 28 9.08 -6.10 1.71
N LEU A 29 10.32 -5.71 2.01
CA LEU A 29 10.62 -4.59 2.91
C LEU A 29 10.07 -3.27 2.36
N ILE A 30 10.30 -2.98 1.07
CA ILE A 30 9.76 -1.77 0.42
C ILE A 30 8.22 -1.78 0.46
N GLY A 31 7.60 -2.91 0.13
CA GLY A 31 6.15 -3.08 0.22
C GLY A 31 5.62 -2.91 1.65
N ALA A 32 6.32 -3.46 2.65
CA ALA A 32 5.97 -3.32 4.04
C ALA A 32 6.03 -1.87 4.52
N VAL A 33 7.06 -1.13 4.15
CA VAL A 33 7.21 0.31 4.44
C VAL A 33 6.08 1.12 3.78
N SER A 34 5.71 0.78 2.54
CA SER A 34 4.59 1.41 1.82
C SER A 34 3.26 1.22 2.56
N VAL A 35 2.95 -0.02 2.93
CA VAL A 35 1.68 -0.36 3.62
C VAL A 35 1.64 0.18 5.04
N ALA A 36 2.78 0.18 5.75
CA ALA A 36 2.89 0.78 7.07
C ALA A 36 2.63 2.30 7.05
N GLY A 37 2.79 2.94 5.90
CA GLY A 37 2.59 4.38 5.74
C GLY A 37 3.73 5.18 6.33
N LEU A 38 4.95 4.70 6.15
CA LEU A 38 6.17 5.43 6.52
C LEU A 38 6.58 6.40 5.39
N PRO A 39 7.14 7.60 5.73
CA PRO A 39 7.70 8.48 4.73
C PRO A 39 8.84 7.76 3.96
N PRO A 40 9.01 7.99 2.67
CA PRO A 40 8.36 8.96 1.77
C PRO A 40 7.27 8.39 0.86
N LEU A 41 6.58 7.32 1.25
CA LEU A 41 5.67 6.56 0.37
C LEU A 41 4.20 7.03 0.47
N SER A 42 3.38 6.69 -0.54
CA SER A 42 1.99 7.14 -0.71
C SER A 42 1.08 6.88 0.49
N GLY A 43 1.33 5.80 1.24
CA GLY A 43 0.58 5.49 2.46
C GLY A 43 0.71 6.55 3.56
N PHE A 44 1.85 7.21 3.65
CA PHE A 44 2.04 8.35 4.58
C PHE A 44 1.20 9.56 4.16
N LEU A 45 1.23 9.91 2.87
CA LEU A 45 0.46 11.05 2.34
C LEU A 45 -1.04 10.88 2.54
N ALA A 46 -1.56 9.68 2.32
CA ALA A 46 -2.97 9.37 2.54
C ALA A 46 -3.38 9.59 4.01
N LYS A 47 -2.55 9.12 4.95
CA LYS A 47 -2.78 9.32 6.38
C LYS A 47 -2.68 10.80 6.76
N ALA A 48 -1.69 11.51 6.24
CA ALA A 48 -1.50 12.94 6.49
C ALA A 48 -2.69 13.77 5.97
N ALA A 49 -3.16 13.50 4.75
CA ALA A 49 -4.33 14.16 4.17
C ALA A 49 -5.60 13.88 4.98
N LEU A 50 -5.82 12.64 5.41
CA LEU A 50 -6.94 12.26 6.26
C LEU A 50 -6.93 13.02 7.58
N LEU A 51 -5.76 13.11 8.22
CA LEU A 51 -5.60 13.80 9.49
C LEU A 51 -5.75 15.32 9.35
N ALA A 52 -5.30 15.90 8.23
CA ALA A 52 -5.42 17.34 7.97
C ALA A 52 -6.86 17.79 7.73
N GLY A 53 -7.70 16.92 7.12
CA GLY A 53 -9.13 17.20 6.86
C GLY A 53 -10.07 16.93 8.03
N MET A 54 -9.55 16.51 9.20
CA MET A 54 -10.38 16.08 10.32
C MET A 54 -10.88 17.23 11.17
N PRO A 55 -12.18 17.27 11.53
CA PRO A 55 -12.70 18.23 12.51
C PRO A 55 -12.02 18.09 13.88
N ALA A 56 -11.74 19.21 14.53
CA ALA A 56 -10.98 19.28 15.78
C ALA A 56 -11.53 18.35 16.90
N GLN A 57 -12.84 18.19 16.96
CA GLN A 57 -13.51 17.37 17.96
C GLN A 57 -13.17 15.87 17.88
N TYR A 58 -12.80 15.35 16.72
CA TYR A 58 -12.46 13.94 16.51
C TYR A 58 -10.95 13.69 16.41
N THR A 59 -10.14 14.73 16.43
CA THR A 59 -8.70 14.65 16.18
C THR A 59 -8.03 13.63 17.09
N GLY A 60 -8.27 13.66 18.39
CA GLY A 60 -7.63 12.74 19.35
C GLY A 60 -7.96 11.27 19.09
N ALA A 61 -9.25 10.96 18.89
CA ALA A 61 -9.68 9.58 18.65
C ALA A 61 -9.12 9.02 17.33
N VAL A 62 -9.15 9.81 16.27
CA VAL A 62 -8.68 9.39 14.95
C VAL A 62 -7.15 9.27 14.92
N TRP A 63 -6.42 10.20 15.54
CA TRP A 63 -4.96 10.07 15.69
C TRP A 63 -4.59 8.78 16.42
N THR A 64 -5.23 8.49 17.53
CA THR A 64 -5.00 7.26 18.29
C THR A 64 -5.27 6.03 17.43
N ALA A 65 -6.40 5.98 16.73
CA ALA A 65 -6.74 4.86 15.87
C ALA A 65 -5.72 4.66 14.73
N VAL A 66 -5.29 5.73 14.07
CA VAL A 66 -4.29 5.69 12.98
C VAL A 66 -2.93 5.25 13.50
N LEU A 67 -2.49 5.72 14.66
CA LEU A 67 -1.21 5.33 15.25
C LEU A 67 -1.23 3.86 15.71
N VAL A 68 -2.27 3.43 16.42
CA VAL A 68 -2.39 2.05 16.88
C VAL A 68 -2.48 1.07 15.71
N SER A 69 -3.30 1.37 14.71
CA SER A 69 -3.41 0.52 13.51
C SER A 69 -2.08 0.44 12.74
N SER A 70 -1.36 1.55 12.62
CA SER A 70 -0.04 1.59 11.97
C SER A 70 0.98 0.75 12.73
N LEU A 71 0.98 0.82 14.06
CA LEU A 71 1.85 0.02 14.92
C LEU A 71 1.57 -1.48 14.75
N LEU A 72 0.28 -1.88 14.77
CA LEU A 72 -0.10 -3.27 14.57
C LEU A 72 0.32 -3.80 13.18
N VAL A 73 0.17 -2.98 12.14
CA VAL A 73 0.61 -3.32 10.77
C VAL A 73 2.13 -3.51 10.74
N ILE A 74 2.91 -2.61 11.33
CA ILE A 74 4.37 -2.72 11.40
C ILE A 74 4.77 -3.99 12.14
N MET A 75 4.18 -4.28 13.28
CA MET A 75 4.46 -5.49 14.06
C MET A 75 4.11 -6.76 13.28
N GLY A 76 2.96 -6.78 12.60
CA GLY A 76 2.53 -7.90 11.77
C GLY A 76 3.49 -8.16 10.60
N LEU A 77 3.89 -7.11 9.89
CA LEU A 77 4.82 -7.19 8.76
C LEU A 77 6.24 -7.56 9.22
N ALA A 78 6.72 -7.01 10.33
CA ALA A 78 8.03 -7.37 10.89
C ALA A 78 8.08 -8.85 11.29
N ARG A 79 7.06 -9.35 12.01
CA ARG A 79 6.96 -10.78 12.34
C ARG A 79 6.86 -11.67 11.10
N GLY A 80 6.07 -11.23 10.10
CA GLY A 80 5.97 -11.92 8.81
C GLY A 80 7.33 -11.99 8.11
N GLY A 81 8.03 -10.88 8.01
CA GLY A 81 9.35 -10.79 7.41
C GLY A 81 10.39 -11.69 8.10
N ILE A 82 10.44 -11.64 9.44
CA ILE A 82 11.35 -12.49 10.22
C ILE A 82 11.07 -13.98 9.94
N ARG A 83 9.81 -14.38 9.94
CA ARG A 83 9.42 -15.77 9.64
C ARG A 83 9.77 -16.21 8.23
N LEU A 84 9.57 -15.35 7.25
CA LEU A 84 9.76 -15.69 5.84
C LEU A 84 11.22 -15.72 5.41
N PHE A 85 12.07 -14.84 5.98
CA PHE A 85 13.42 -14.62 5.47
C PHE A 85 14.53 -14.96 6.47
N TRP A 86 14.29 -14.87 7.78
CA TRP A 86 15.35 -15.00 8.80
C TRP A 86 15.20 -16.20 9.72
N ARG A 87 13.98 -16.71 9.92
CA ARG A 87 13.80 -17.89 10.78
C ARG A 87 14.18 -19.15 10.01
N VAL A 88 15.41 -19.62 10.24
CA VAL A 88 15.98 -20.83 9.64
C VAL A 88 15.87 -21.95 10.68
N PRO A 89 15.34 -23.14 10.31
CA PRO A 89 15.44 -24.33 11.15
C PRO A 89 16.91 -24.77 11.24
N LEU A 90 17.24 -25.48 12.30
CA LEU A 90 18.50 -26.21 12.36
C LEU A 90 18.61 -27.12 11.13
N PRO A 91 19.79 -27.15 10.48
CA PRO A 91 19.99 -28.02 9.33
C PRO A 91 19.76 -29.47 9.76
N ASP A 92 18.80 -30.15 9.13
CA ASP A 92 18.61 -31.56 9.24
C ASP A 92 19.61 -32.23 8.27
N PRO A 93 20.58 -33.05 8.77
CA PRO A 93 21.57 -33.67 7.89
C PRO A 93 20.96 -34.60 6.84
N ASP A 94 19.77 -35.15 7.09
CA ASP A 94 19.08 -36.08 6.20
C ASP A 94 18.06 -35.39 5.29
N ALA A 95 17.88 -34.07 5.41
CA ALA A 95 16.92 -33.35 4.56
C ALA A 95 17.42 -33.23 3.12
N PRO A 96 16.57 -33.51 2.12
CA PRO A 96 16.94 -33.31 0.72
C PRO A 96 17.28 -31.81 0.47
N PRO A 97 18.29 -31.53 -0.38
CA PRO A 97 18.70 -30.17 -0.63
C PRO A 97 17.54 -29.32 -1.15
N PRO A 98 17.44 -28.07 -0.68
CA PRO A 98 16.32 -27.20 -1.05
C PRO A 98 16.27 -26.98 -2.56
N ARG A 99 15.14 -27.33 -3.17
CA ARG A 99 14.94 -27.15 -4.61
C ARG A 99 15.03 -25.67 -4.96
N LYS A 100 15.98 -25.32 -5.81
CA LYS A 100 16.15 -23.97 -6.36
C LYS A 100 15.02 -23.71 -7.37
N ALA A 101 13.90 -23.17 -6.93
CA ALA A 101 12.87 -22.68 -7.86
C ALA A 101 13.32 -21.30 -8.40
N PRO A 102 13.45 -21.15 -9.73
CA PRO A 102 13.87 -19.87 -10.31
C PRO A 102 12.82 -18.78 -10.05
N LEU A 103 13.29 -17.55 -9.86
CA LEU A 103 12.41 -16.37 -9.85
C LEU A 103 11.78 -16.26 -11.24
N ARG A 104 10.46 -16.30 -11.31
CA ARG A 104 9.76 -15.95 -12.55
C ARG A 104 9.92 -14.45 -12.78
N ARG A 105 10.51 -14.11 -13.91
CA ARG A 105 10.70 -12.69 -14.31
C ARG A 105 9.38 -11.92 -14.29
N VAL A 106 8.28 -12.58 -14.63
CA VAL A 106 6.93 -11.99 -14.61
C VAL A 106 6.49 -11.58 -13.20
N GLU A 107 6.73 -12.43 -12.19
CA GLU A 107 6.37 -12.14 -10.79
C GLU A 107 7.20 -10.97 -10.24
N LEU A 108 8.48 -10.92 -10.59
CA LEU A 108 9.37 -9.83 -10.22
C LEU A 108 8.93 -8.53 -10.89
N PHE A 109 8.65 -8.58 -12.20
CA PHE A 109 8.22 -7.42 -12.98
C PHE A 109 6.90 -6.84 -12.46
N ALA A 110 5.91 -7.69 -12.16
CA ALA A 110 4.64 -7.26 -11.57
C ALA A 110 4.85 -6.57 -10.21
N ALA A 111 5.70 -7.13 -9.33
CA ALA A 111 6.01 -6.51 -8.05
C ALA A 111 6.71 -5.15 -8.22
N CYS A 112 7.67 -5.05 -9.14
CA CYS A 112 8.36 -3.80 -9.45
C CYS A 112 7.41 -2.74 -10.01
N ILE A 113 6.48 -3.10 -10.91
CA ILE A 113 5.46 -2.18 -11.43
C ILE A 113 4.58 -1.64 -10.31
N LEU A 114 4.09 -2.50 -9.42
CA LEU A 114 3.24 -2.07 -8.30
C LEU A 114 3.99 -1.12 -7.36
N LEU A 115 5.25 -1.40 -7.06
CA LEU A 115 6.07 -0.52 -6.23
C LEU A 115 6.37 0.80 -6.94
N ALA A 116 6.71 0.76 -8.24
CA ALA A 116 6.94 1.95 -9.05
C ALA A 116 5.67 2.82 -9.15
N TYR A 117 4.49 2.19 -9.27
CA TYR A 117 3.21 2.90 -9.23
C TYR A 117 3.01 3.62 -7.89
N GLY A 118 3.30 2.96 -6.76
CA GLY A 118 3.21 3.59 -5.43
C GLY A 118 4.15 4.80 -5.28
N ILE A 119 5.37 4.70 -5.80
CA ILE A 119 6.32 5.82 -5.83
C ILE A 119 5.81 6.93 -6.77
N GLY A 120 5.33 6.57 -7.96
CA GLY A 120 4.75 7.51 -8.91
C GLY A 120 3.58 8.30 -8.33
N MET A 121 2.68 7.64 -7.62
CA MET A 121 1.58 8.28 -6.89
C MET A 121 2.09 9.27 -5.82
N THR A 122 3.20 8.96 -5.17
CA THR A 122 3.82 9.87 -4.20
C THR A 122 4.39 11.11 -4.87
N LEU A 123 5.10 10.93 -5.99
CA LEU A 123 5.65 12.05 -6.76
C LEU A 123 4.56 12.93 -7.38
N ALA A 124 3.46 12.32 -7.80
CA ALA A 124 2.29 13.01 -8.35
C ALA A 124 1.28 13.47 -7.27
N ALA A 125 1.63 13.40 -5.99
CA ALA A 125 0.71 13.72 -4.89
C ALA A 125 0.19 15.16 -4.96
N ALA A 126 1.04 16.14 -5.25
CA ALA A 126 0.65 17.54 -5.29
C ALA A 126 -0.42 17.84 -6.39
N PRO A 127 -0.24 17.45 -7.66
CA PRO A 127 -1.28 17.66 -8.66
C PRO A 127 -2.56 16.84 -8.37
N LEU A 128 -2.41 15.63 -7.81
CA LEU A 128 -3.53 14.79 -7.46
C LEU A 128 -4.40 15.41 -6.35
N MET A 129 -3.76 15.94 -5.31
CA MET A 129 -4.47 16.64 -4.23
C MET A 129 -5.18 17.89 -4.74
N ARG A 130 -4.54 18.69 -5.58
CA ARG A 130 -5.20 19.85 -6.21
C ARG A 130 -6.45 19.46 -7.01
N TYR A 131 -6.37 18.36 -7.75
CA TYR A 131 -7.51 17.84 -8.50
C TYR A 131 -8.65 17.40 -7.58
N THR A 132 -8.33 16.63 -6.52
CA THR A 132 -9.34 16.19 -5.54
C THR A 132 -9.96 17.34 -4.77
N ASP A 133 -9.17 18.35 -4.38
CA ASP A 133 -9.66 19.54 -3.69
C ASP A 133 -10.59 20.36 -4.58
N ALA A 134 -10.23 20.54 -5.87
CA ALA A 134 -11.08 21.23 -6.83
C ALA A 134 -12.41 20.48 -7.03
N THR A 135 -12.37 19.15 -7.14
CA THR A 135 -13.58 18.33 -7.27
C THR A 135 -14.44 18.40 -6.00
N ALA A 136 -13.83 18.35 -4.83
CA ALA A 136 -14.54 18.48 -3.56
C ALA A 136 -15.21 19.87 -3.44
N ALA A 137 -14.52 20.93 -3.83
CA ALA A 137 -15.07 22.29 -3.83
C ALA A 137 -16.31 22.41 -4.77
N GLN A 138 -16.27 21.81 -5.96
CA GLN A 138 -17.41 21.76 -6.88
C GLN A 138 -18.60 21.01 -6.27
N LEU A 139 -18.38 19.93 -5.55
CA LEU A 139 -19.43 19.16 -4.90
C LEU A 139 -20.05 19.90 -3.69
N LEU A 140 -19.24 20.68 -2.98
CA LEU A 140 -19.71 21.46 -1.84
C LEU A 140 -20.45 22.75 -2.24
N HIS A 141 -20.23 23.26 -3.47
CA HIS A 141 -20.88 24.44 -4.02
C HIS A 141 -21.73 24.15 -5.26
N PRO A 142 -22.80 23.33 -5.13
CA PRO A 142 -23.65 22.94 -6.25
C PRO A 142 -24.41 24.11 -6.91
N SER A 143 -24.46 25.27 -6.24
CA SER A 143 -25.12 26.47 -6.76
C SER A 143 -24.51 27.01 -8.07
N GLU A 144 -23.21 26.92 -8.24
CA GLU A 144 -22.54 27.34 -9.47
C GLU A 144 -22.90 26.41 -10.64
N TYR A 145 -22.93 25.11 -10.38
CA TYR A 145 -23.33 24.11 -11.38
C TYR A 145 -24.80 24.26 -11.80
N VAL A 146 -25.69 24.52 -10.84
CA VAL A 146 -27.11 24.78 -11.12
C VAL A 146 -27.31 26.06 -11.92
N GLN A 147 -26.55 27.12 -11.65
CA GLN A 147 -26.59 28.37 -12.43
C GLN A 147 -26.08 28.17 -13.86
N GLN A 148 -25.00 27.41 -14.06
CA GLN A 148 -24.48 27.09 -15.39
C GLN A 148 -25.50 26.26 -16.18
N LEU A 149 -26.17 25.29 -15.58
CA LEU A 149 -27.23 24.52 -16.21
C LEU A 149 -28.43 25.40 -16.61
N ARG A 150 -28.84 26.31 -15.73
CA ARG A 150 -29.94 27.26 -16.04
C ARG A 150 -29.56 28.20 -17.16
N ALA A 151 -28.30 28.63 -17.26
CA ALA A 151 -27.82 29.47 -18.34
C ALA A 151 -27.71 28.75 -19.69
N THR A 152 -27.51 27.40 -19.64
CA THR A 152 -27.36 26.56 -20.86
C THR A 152 -28.67 25.91 -21.31
N THR A 153 -29.71 25.90 -20.47
CA THR A 153 -31.02 25.35 -20.88
C THR A 153 -31.66 26.32 -21.85
N PRO A 154 -31.87 25.95 -23.13
CA PRO A 154 -32.54 26.83 -24.09
C PRO A 154 -33.96 27.11 -23.60
N GLU A 155 -34.31 28.39 -23.52
CA GLU A 155 -35.65 28.84 -23.17
C GLU A 155 -36.62 28.22 -24.20
N ILE A 156 -37.39 27.23 -23.75
CA ILE A 156 -38.43 26.61 -24.58
C ILE A 156 -39.45 27.72 -24.85
N ARG A 157 -39.37 28.32 -26.04
CA ARG A 157 -40.33 29.28 -26.54
C ARG A 157 -41.69 28.59 -26.53
N GLN A 158 -42.54 28.97 -25.60
CA GLN A 158 -43.94 28.53 -25.60
C GLN A 158 -44.62 29.10 -26.82
N PRO A 159 -45.47 28.33 -27.51
CA PRO A 159 -46.21 28.73 -28.69
C PRO A 159 -47.26 29.80 -28.40
#